data_a757d601a92de40d9eb91f9e08417454
#
_entry.id   a757d601a92de40d9eb91f9e08417454
#
_cell.length_a   1.000
_cell.length_b   1.000
_cell.length_c   1.000
_cell.angle_alpha   90.00
_cell.angle_beta   90.00
_cell.angle_gamma   90.00
#
_symmetry.space_group_name_H-M   'P 1'
#
loop_
_entity.id
_entity.type
_entity.pdbx_description
1 polymer ?
#
loop_
_entity_poly.entity_id
_entity_poly.type
_entity_poly.pdbx_seq_one_letter_code
_entity_poly.pdbx_strand_id
1 'polypeptide(L)'
;MSRLFEEVVRRVEIPETIADWIAEALRESQADKERFHRTAVMRLQQRYLSVQAKLDRAYEDRLAGKISDELWLRKSGEWEEELELTRRETAKHERASHDYAVTGSKILELAKNAHRLFVQQNPTEQARLLKTLLSNCTFDRGSLCPTYTKPFDLLVEGNESGDWLGGRDSNPDNVVQSHVSYR
;
A
#
# COMPACT_ATOMS: atom_id res chain seq x y z
N MET A 1 27.99 6.01 -22.87
CA MET A 1 26.71 5.37 -22.45
C MET A 1 26.49 5.48 -20.95
N SER A 2 27.46 5.11 -20.10
CA SER A 2 27.26 5.15 -18.62
C SER A 2 26.90 6.54 -18.07
N ARG A 3 27.55 7.60 -18.56
CA ARG A 3 27.29 8.99 -18.12
C ARG A 3 25.87 9.49 -18.45
N LEU A 4 25.32 9.07 -19.58
CA LEU A 4 23.94 9.47 -19.95
C LEU A 4 22.90 8.84 -19.01
N PHE A 5 23.08 7.56 -18.63
CA PHE A 5 22.22 6.92 -17.65
C PHE A 5 22.41 7.46 -16.23
N GLU A 6 23.63 7.87 -15.89
CA GLU A 6 23.90 8.55 -14.62
C GLU A 6 23.07 9.84 -14.45
N GLU A 7 22.96 10.62 -15.53
CA GLU A 7 22.14 11.83 -15.56
C GLU A 7 20.64 11.53 -15.43
N VAL A 8 20.16 10.47 -16.09
CA VAL A 8 18.78 9.98 -15.97
C VAL A 8 18.45 9.56 -14.54
N VAL A 9 19.38 8.84 -13.89
CA VAL A 9 19.19 8.38 -12.50
C VAL A 9 19.23 9.56 -11.51
N ARG A 10 20.10 10.56 -11.76
CA ARG A 10 20.19 11.76 -10.91
C ARG A 10 18.89 12.56 -10.86
N ARG A 11 18.08 12.56 -11.91
CA ARG A 11 16.79 13.26 -11.92
C ARG A 11 15.77 12.71 -10.90
N VAL A 12 15.92 11.45 -10.51
CA VAL A 12 15.06 10.81 -9.50
C VAL A 12 15.47 11.19 -8.08
N GLU A 13 16.72 11.66 -7.89
CA GLU A 13 17.27 11.97 -6.57
C GLU A 13 16.62 13.22 -5.99
N ILE A 14 16.04 13.09 -4.81
CA ILE A 14 15.33 14.18 -4.14
C ILE A 14 16.20 14.80 -3.04
N PRO A 15 16.06 16.12 -2.79
CA PRO A 15 16.73 16.79 -1.67
C PRO A 15 16.39 16.14 -0.34
N GLU A 16 17.33 16.15 0.60
CA GLU A 16 17.14 15.51 1.92
C GLU A 16 15.94 16.10 2.67
N THR A 17 15.73 17.40 2.61
CA THR A 17 14.58 18.10 3.21
C THR A 17 13.24 17.60 2.67
N ILE A 18 13.15 17.35 1.37
CA ILE A 18 11.96 16.80 0.72
C ILE A 18 11.77 15.33 1.09
N ALA A 19 12.87 14.59 1.13
CA ALA A 19 12.83 13.19 1.55
C ALA A 19 12.35 13.03 2.98
N ASP A 20 12.75 13.90 3.90
CA ASP A 20 12.32 13.87 5.29
C ASP A 20 10.84 14.26 5.43
N TRP A 21 10.37 15.24 4.68
CA TRP A 21 8.96 15.59 4.61
C TRP A 21 8.09 14.43 4.06
N ILE A 22 8.53 13.79 2.96
CA ILE A 22 7.85 12.61 2.42
C ILE A 22 7.87 11.45 3.43
N ALA A 23 8.98 11.25 4.14
CA ALA A 23 9.08 10.22 5.18
C ALA A 23 8.05 10.43 6.30
N GLU A 24 7.85 11.68 6.72
CA GLU A 24 6.87 12.01 7.76
C GLU A 24 5.43 11.79 7.26
N ALA A 25 5.11 12.30 6.07
CA ALA A 25 3.81 12.06 5.43
C ALA A 25 3.50 10.57 5.23
N LEU A 26 4.52 9.76 4.87
CA LEU A 26 4.38 8.30 4.78
C LEU A 26 4.12 7.66 6.15
N ARG A 27 4.79 8.11 7.21
CA ARG A 27 4.56 7.60 8.58
C ARG A 27 3.14 7.90 9.06
N GLU A 28 2.66 9.13 8.85
CA GLU A 28 1.27 9.50 9.20
C GLU A 28 0.26 8.65 8.43
N SER A 29 0.41 8.58 7.11
CA SER A 29 -0.45 7.75 6.25
C SER A 29 -0.40 6.26 6.63
N GLN A 30 0.77 5.76 7.02
CA GLN A 30 0.95 4.38 7.50
C GLN A 30 0.22 4.16 8.82
N ALA A 31 0.33 5.08 9.79
CA ALA A 31 -0.35 4.99 11.07
C ALA A 31 -1.88 4.96 10.90
N ASP A 32 -2.43 5.71 9.98
CA ASP A 32 -3.86 5.71 9.66
C ASP A 32 -4.31 4.39 9.03
N LYS A 33 -3.54 3.87 8.07
CA LYS A 33 -3.81 2.58 7.45
C LYS A 33 -3.69 1.42 8.45
N GLU A 34 -2.68 1.45 9.31
CA GLU A 34 -2.54 0.45 10.37
C GLU A 34 -3.73 0.48 11.33
N ARG A 35 -4.21 1.66 11.73
CA ARG A 35 -5.42 1.79 12.55
C ARG A 35 -6.65 1.21 11.85
N PHE A 36 -6.82 1.51 10.58
CA PHE A 36 -7.91 0.97 9.76
C PHE A 36 -7.85 -0.57 9.71
N HIS A 37 -6.69 -1.13 9.32
CA HIS A 37 -6.52 -2.59 9.23
C HIS A 37 -6.66 -3.27 10.59
N ARG A 38 -6.11 -2.70 11.66
CA ARG A 38 -6.24 -3.22 13.02
C ARG A 38 -7.70 -3.27 13.46
N THR A 39 -8.47 -2.23 13.19
CA THR A 39 -9.90 -2.18 13.50
C THR A 39 -10.68 -3.24 12.71
N ALA A 40 -10.35 -3.42 11.43
CA ALA A 40 -10.96 -4.46 10.60
C ALA A 40 -10.63 -5.86 11.11
N VAL A 41 -9.37 -6.14 11.45
CA VAL A 41 -8.93 -7.43 12.02
C VAL A 41 -9.64 -7.71 13.35
N MET A 42 -9.73 -6.73 14.26
CA MET A 42 -10.46 -6.92 15.53
C MET A 42 -11.93 -7.27 15.29
N ARG A 43 -12.59 -6.63 14.34
CA ARG A 43 -13.99 -6.91 13.99
C ARG A 43 -14.15 -8.31 13.42
N LEU A 44 -13.24 -8.74 12.55
CA LEU A 44 -13.22 -10.08 11.98
C LEU A 44 -12.95 -11.15 13.04
N GLN A 45 -12.04 -10.90 13.96
CA GLN A 45 -11.79 -11.81 15.10
C GLN A 45 -13.01 -11.97 16.00
N GLN A 46 -13.72 -10.88 16.32
CA GLN A 46 -14.96 -10.95 17.09
C GLN A 46 -16.04 -11.78 16.35
N ARG A 47 -16.16 -11.57 15.02
CA ARG A 47 -17.08 -12.37 14.19
C ARG A 47 -16.70 -13.82 14.21
N TYR A 48 -15.42 -14.15 14.03
CA TYR A 48 -14.92 -15.52 14.08
C TYR A 48 -15.28 -16.20 15.40
N LEU A 49 -14.99 -15.59 16.54
CA LEU A 49 -15.30 -16.13 17.86
C LEU A 49 -16.81 -16.30 18.08
N SER A 50 -17.61 -15.36 17.59
CA SER A 50 -19.07 -15.46 17.68
C SER A 50 -19.64 -16.63 16.88
N VAL A 51 -19.12 -16.88 15.67
CA VAL A 51 -19.55 -18.00 14.82
C VAL A 51 -19.09 -19.32 15.42
N GLN A 52 -17.86 -19.38 15.94
CA GLN A 52 -17.34 -20.56 16.60
C GLN A 52 -18.17 -20.93 17.84
N ALA A 53 -18.54 -19.97 18.68
CA ALA A 53 -19.41 -20.20 19.84
C ALA A 53 -20.82 -20.71 19.44
N LYS A 54 -21.34 -20.28 18.27
CA LYS A 54 -22.62 -20.83 17.75
C LYS A 54 -22.44 -22.28 17.31
N LEU A 55 -21.34 -22.61 16.64
CA LEU A 55 -21.03 -23.96 16.20
C LEU A 55 -20.91 -24.91 17.39
N ASP A 56 -20.16 -24.51 18.43
CA ASP A 56 -19.94 -25.28 19.64
C ASP A 56 -21.29 -25.54 20.38
N ARG A 57 -22.12 -24.49 20.57
CA ARG A 57 -23.40 -24.62 21.20
C ARG A 57 -24.35 -25.52 20.41
N ALA A 58 -24.38 -25.37 19.09
CA ALA A 58 -25.24 -26.22 18.26
C ALA A 58 -24.78 -27.68 18.28
N TYR A 59 -23.47 -27.93 18.40
CA TYR A 59 -22.92 -29.27 18.57
C TYR A 59 -23.39 -29.91 19.90
N GLU A 60 -23.36 -29.16 21.01
CA GLU A 60 -23.88 -29.59 22.30
C GLU A 60 -25.39 -29.89 22.24
N ASP A 61 -26.17 -29.02 21.60
CA ASP A 61 -27.62 -29.21 21.43
C ASP A 61 -27.95 -30.42 20.54
N ARG A 62 -27.10 -30.73 19.55
CA ARG A 62 -27.20 -31.98 18.77
C ARG A 62 -26.98 -33.20 19.64
N LEU A 63 -25.90 -33.21 20.43
CA LEU A 63 -25.59 -34.34 21.35
C LEU A 63 -26.70 -34.55 22.37
N ALA A 64 -27.37 -33.46 22.80
CA ALA A 64 -28.51 -33.51 23.70
C ALA A 64 -29.84 -33.90 23.01
N GLY A 65 -29.85 -34.14 21.70
CA GLY A 65 -31.05 -34.51 20.93
C GLY A 65 -32.05 -33.35 20.74
N LYS A 66 -31.64 -32.08 20.97
CA LYS A 66 -32.51 -30.92 20.86
C LYS A 66 -32.67 -30.43 19.41
N ILE A 67 -31.74 -30.75 18.54
CA ILE A 67 -31.79 -30.40 17.13
C ILE A 67 -31.59 -31.64 16.25
N SER A 68 -32.20 -31.63 15.06
CA SER A 68 -32.09 -32.73 14.12
C SER A 68 -30.72 -32.74 13.43
N ASP A 69 -30.31 -33.95 12.98
CA ASP A 69 -29.08 -34.11 12.19
C ASP A 69 -29.10 -33.30 10.90
N GLU A 70 -30.25 -33.17 10.26
CA GLU A 70 -30.41 -32.37 9.05
C GLU A 70 -30.14 -30.88 9.30
N LEU A 71 -30.70 -30.32 10.37
CA LEU A 71 -30.47 -28.93 10.78
C LEU A 71 -29.00 -28.70 11.13
N TRP A 72 -28.40 -29.64 11.85
CA TRP A 72 -26.97 -29.59 12.19
C TRP A 72 -26.09 -29.54 10.94
N LEU A 73 -26.25 -30.50 10.03
CA LEU A 73 -25.42 -30.59 8.81
C LEU A 73 -25.50 -29.30 7.96
N ARG A 74 -26.71 -28.78 7.80
CA ARG A 74 -26.91 -27.54 7.08
C ARG A 74 -26.21 -26.34 7.76
N LYS A 75 -26.42 -26.16 9.07
CA LYS A 75 -25.93 -25.01 9.81
C LYS A 75 -24.43 -25.09 10.08
N SER A 76 -23.89 -26.26 10.36
CA SER A 76 -22.42 -26.42 10.50
C SER A 76 -21.69 -26.07 9.20
N GLY A 77 -22.19 -26.52 8.04
CA GLY A 77 -21.60 -26.17 6.75
C GLY A 77 -21.62 -24.66 6.47
N GLU A 78 -22.75 -23.98 6.73
CA GLU A 78 -22.85 -22.52 6.58
C GLU A 78 -21.86 -21.78 7.50
N TRP A 79 -21.69 -22.21 8.74
CA TRP A 79 -20.78 -21.58 9.72
C TRP A 79 -19.31 -21.89 9.43
N GLU A 80 -18.99 -23.10 8.99
CA GLU A 80 -17.63 -23.46 8.57
C GLU A 80 -17.18 -22.61 7.37
N GLU A 81 -18.06 -22.40 6.39
CA GLU A 81 -17.79 -21.51 5.26
C GLU A 81 -17.58 -20.07 5.73
N GLU A 82 -18.42 -19.56 6.67
CA GLU A 82 -18.27 -18.23 7.24
C GLU A 82 -16.96 -18.08 8.00
N LEU A 83 -16.53 -19.08 8.76
CA LEU A 83 -15.23 -19.10 9.45
C LEU A 83 -14.07 -19.02 8.46
N GLU A 84 -14.12 -19.79 7.39
CA GLU A 84 -13.06 -19.78 6.36
C GLU A 84 -12.98 -18.45 5.61
N LEU A 85 -14.13 -17.87 5.24
CA LEU A 85 -14.17 -16.53 4.64
C LEU A 85 -13.58 -15.48 5.58
N THR A 86 -13.94 -15.52 6.85
CA THR A 86 -13.43 -14.58 7.86
C THR A 86 -11.91 -14.71 8.03
N ARG A 87 -11.35 -15.93 8.00
CA ARG A 87 -9.90 -16.15 8.03
C ARG A 87 -9.19 -15.57 6.82
N ARG A 88 -9.75 -15.77 5.62
CA ARG A 88 -9.17 -15.23 4.38
C ARG A 88 -9.16 -13.70 4.38
N GLU A 89 -10.23 -13.07 4.84
CA GLU A 89 -10.29 -11.62 4.95
C GLU A 89 -9.30 -11.07 5.97
N THR A 90 -9.16 -11.74 7.13
CA THR A 90 -8.15 -11.36 8.14
C THR A 90 -6.75 -11.40 7.54
N ALA A 91 -6.36 -12.50 6.90
CA ALA A 91 -5.04 -12.64 6.27
C ALA A 91 -4.81 -11.60 5.17
N LYS A 92 -5.86 -11.19 4.44
CA LYS A 92 -5.77 -10.13 3.43
C LYS A 92 -5.46 -8.77 4.05
N HIS A 93 -6.11 -8.43 5.16
CA HIS A 93 -5.85 -7.17 5.88
C HIS A 93 -4.44 -7.13 6.47
N GLU A 94 -3.97 -8.23 7.04
CA GLU A 94 -2.61 -8.35 7.60
C GLU A 94 -1.53 -8.17 6.54
N ARG A 95 -1.69 -8.80 5.37
CA ARG A 95 -0.75 -8.64 4.23
C ARG A 95 -0.75 -7.21 3.68
N ALA A 96 -1.92 -6.61 3.47
CA ALA A 96 -2.03 -5.27 2.91
C ALA A 96 -1.35 -4.21 3.79
N SER A 97 -1.41 -4.34 5.11
CA SER A 97 -0.72 -3.45 6.04
C SER A 97 0.80 -3.56 5.93
N HIS A 98 1.33 -4.79 5.84
CA HIS A 98 2.77 -5.04 5.75
C HIS A 98 3.36 -4.54 4.42
N ASP A 99 2.73 -4.87 3.29
CA ASP A 99 3.24 -4.57 1.95
C ASP A 99 3.36 -3.06 1.70
N TYR A 100 2.41 -2.28 2.21
CA TYR A 100 2.44 -0.82 2.07
C TYR A 100 3.64 -0.17 2.77
N ALA A 101 3.90 -0.57 4.01
CA ALA A 101 5.00 -0.04 4.81
C ALA A 101 6.37 -0.30 4.16
N VAL A 102 6.59 -1.54 3.72
CA VAL A 102 7.84 -1.98 3.09
C VAL A 102 8.08 -1.27 1.76
N THR A 103 7.03 -1.12 0.95
CA THR A 103 7.15 -0.51 -0.38
C THR A 103 7.47 0.98 -0.29
N GLY A 104 6.76 1.75 0.55
CA GLY A 104 6.99 3.18 0.70
C GLY A 104 8.40 3.51 1.17
N SER A 105 8.90 2.80 2.18
CA SER A 105 10.26 2.98 2.70
C SER A 105 11.34 2.66 1.66
N LYS A 106 11.17 1.59 0.87
CA LYS A 106 12.12 1.22 -0.19
C LYS A 106 12.17 2.25 -1.32
N ILE A 107 11.01 2.79 -1.73
CA ILE A 107 10.94 3.82 -2.76
C ILE A 107 11.67 5.08 -2.29
N LEU A 108 11.43 5.50 -1.06
CA LEU A 108 12.08 6.69 -0.49
C LEU A 108 13.58 6.51 -0.35
N GLU A 109 14.04 5.36 0.14
CA GLU A 109 15.47 5.05 0.24
C GLU A 109 16.13 5.03 -1.13
N LEU A 110 15.46 4.47 -2.14
CA LEU A 110 15.94 4.47 -3.50
C LEU A 110 16.03 5.89 -4.07
N ALA A 111 15.03 6.72 -3.86
CA ALA A 111 15.02 8.11 -4.29
C ALA A 111 16.11 8.96 -3.63
N LYS A 112 16.42 8.73 -2.36
CA LYS A 112 17.54 9.39 -1.65
C LYS A 112 18.93 9.01 -2.19
N ASN A 113 19.09 7.80 -2.71
CA ASN A 113 20.39 7.21 -2.97
C ASN A 113 20.59 6.72 -4.42
N ALA A 114 19.64 7.02 -5.32
CA ALA A 114 19.59 6.44 -6.66
C ALA A 114 20.91 6.61 -7.43
N HIS A 115 21.44 7.82 -7.47
CA HIS A 115 22.70 8.14 -8.16
C HIS A 115 23.90 7.43 -7.52
N ARG A 116 24.03 7.49 -6.19
CA ARG A 116 25.11 6.82 -5.46
C ARG A 116 25.09 5.31 -5.69
N LEU A 117 23.90 4.70 -5.61
CA LEU A 117 23.75 3.28 -5.89
C LEU A 117 24.13 2.92 -7.32
N PHE A 118 23.73 3.75 -8.30
CA PHE A 118 24.06 3.53 -9.69
C PHE A 118 25.58 3.54 -9.93
N VAL A 119 26.29 4.54 -9.38
CA VAL A 119 27.73 4.70 -9.60
C VAL A 119 28.56 3.60 -8.91
N GLN A 120 28.12 3.13 -7.75
CA GLN A 120 28.86 2.13 -6.96
C GLN A 120 28.61 0.68 -7.38
N GLN A 121 27.58 0.43 -8.17
CA GLN A 121 27.19 -0.93 -8.54
C GLN A 121 27.84 -1.42 -9.83
N ASN A 122 27.92 -2.75 -9.98
CA ASN A 122 28.36 -3.38 -11.22
C ASN A 122 27.28 -3.23 -12.33
N PRO A 123 27.63 -3.46 -13.61
CA PRO A 123 26.71 -3.25 -14.74
C PRO A 123 25.39 -4.03 -14.64
N THR A 124 25.40 -5.20 -14.03
CA THR A 124 24.20 -6.02 -13.87
C THR A 124 23.21 -5.37 -12.89
N GLU A 125 23.72 -4.88 -11.77
CA GLU A 125 22.89 -4.19 -10.75
C GLU A 125 22.47 -2.80 -11.25
N GLN A 126 23.32 -2.08 -12.01
CA GLN A 126 22.94 -0.86 -12.70
C GLN A 126 21.76 -1.09 -13.64
N ALA A 127 21.77 -2.18 -14.42
CA ALA A 127 20.66 -2.53 -15.29
C ALA A 127 19.37 -2.88 -14.53
N ARG A 128 19.47 -3.52 -13.36
CA ARG A 128 18.33 -3.77 -12.48
C ARG A 128 17.75 -2.49 -11.92
N LEU A 129 18.59 -1.59 -11.46
CA LEU A 129 18.18 -0.28 -10.97
C LEU A 129 17.43 0.50 -12.05
N LEU A 130 18.00 0.58 -13.27
CA LEU A 130 17.33 1.23 -14.39
C LEU A 130 15.95 0.61 -14.72
N LYS A 131 15.83 -0.72 -14.69
CA LYS A 131 14.55 -1.40 -14.90
C LYS A 131 13.52 -1.10 -13.79
N THR A 132 13.98 -0.77 -12.60
CA THR A 132 13.10 -0.36 -11.50
C THR A 132 12.62 1.08 -11.70
N LEU A 133 13.50 1.97 -12.12
CA LEU A 133 13.23 3.39 -12.29
C LEU A 133 12.48 3.72 -13.60
N LEU A 134 12.73 2.95 -14.67
CA LEU A 134 12.27 3.26 -16.02
C LEU A 134 11.34 2.17 -16.56
N SER A 135 10.22 2.59 -17.12
CA SER A 135 9.34 1.74 -17.93
C SER A 135 9.83 1.64 -19.38
N ASN A 136 10.45 2.71 -19.90
CA ASN A 136 11.05 2.77 -21.22
C ASN A 136 12.19 3.81 -21.24
N CYS A 137 13.10 3.68 -22.22
CA CYS A 137 14.13 4.68 -22.50
C CYS A 137 14.48 4.62 -23.96
N THR A 138 14.31 5.72 -24.67
CA THR A 138 14.68 5.86 -26.08
C THR A 138 15.91 6.76 -26.21
N PHE A 139 16.64 6.58 -27.32
CA PHE A 139 17.79 7.42 -27.63
C PHE A 139 17.47 8.25 -28.86
N ASP A 140 17.48 9.58 -28.73
CA ASP A 140 17.22 10.50 -29.83
C ASP A 140 18.27 11.62 -29.85
N ARG A 141 18.86 11.84 -31.02
CA ARG A 141 19.82 12.94 -31.30
C ARG A 141 20.93 13.14 -30.27
N GLY A 142 21.43 12.03 -29.73
CA GLY A 142 22.51 12.07 -28.72
C GLY A 142 22.06 12.15 -27.28
N SER A 143 20.78 12.18 -27.01
CA SER A 143 20.17 12.25 -25.67
C SER A 143 19.31 11.04 -25.35
N LEU A 144 19.24 10.66 -24.08
CA LEU A 144 18.28 9.67 -23.58
C LEU A 144 16.97 10.34 -23.24
N CYS A 145 15.87 9.73 -23.72
CA CYS A 145 14.49 10.13 -23.40
C CYS A 145 13.88 9.05 -22.49
N PRO A 146 14.00 9.19 -21.16
CA PRO A 146 13.49 8.22 -20.22
C PRO A 146 11.98 8.39 -20.00
N THR A 147 11.29 7.26 -19.81
CA THR A 147 9.93 7.22 -19.25
C THR A 147 10.01 6.53 -17.90
N TYR A 148 9.77 7.28 -16.82
CA TYR A 148 9.88 6.76 -15.48
C TYR A 148 8.68 5.91 -15.08
N THR A 149 8.88 4.92 -14.20
CA THR A 149 7.81 4.15 -13.58
C THR A 149 7.24 4.94 -12.39
N LYS A 150 5.95 4.72 -12.09
CA LYS A 150 5.36 5.28 -10.87
C LYS A 150 5.97 4.63 -9.61
N PRO A 151 6.27 5.43 -8.58
CA PRO A 151 6.03 6.86 -8.42
C PRO A 151 7.23 7.77 -8.82
N PHE A 152 8.27 7.25 -9.45
CA PHE A 152 9.49 8.02 -9.79
C PHE A 152 9.23 9.13 -10.81
N ASP A 153 8.21 8.99 -11.67
CA ASP A 153 7.74 10.05 -12.56
C ASP A 153 7.36 11.33 -11.77
N LEU A 154 6.61 11.16 -10.67
CA LEU A 154 6.21 12.28 -9.81
C LEU A 154 7.40 12.94 -9.11
N LEU A 155 8.41 12.15 -8.72
CA LEU A 155 9.63 12.68 -8.11
C LEU A 155 10.44 13.53 -9.10
N VAL A 156 10.52 13.09 -10.36
CA VAL A 156 11.19 13.83 -11.42
C VAL A 156 10.44 15.12 -11.75
N GLU A 157 9.11 15.05 -11.88
CA GLU A 157 8.27 16.24 -12.10
C GLU A 157 8.43 17.26 -10.97
N GLY A 158 8.45 16.81 -9.71
CA GLY A 158 8.69 17.67 -8.55
C GLY A 158 10.08 18.32 -8.56
N ASN A 159 11.11 17.59 -8.95
CA ASN A 159 12.47 18.12 -9.10
C ASN A 159 12.58 19.16 -10.22
N GLU A 160 11.92 18.94 -11.35
CA GLU A 160 11.98 19.82 -12.53
C GLU A 160 11.15 21.10 -12.32
N SER A 161 10.00 21.01 -11.68
CA SER A 161 9.12 22.15 -11.40
C SER A 161 9.57 22.96 -10.18
N GLY A 162 10.29 22.35 -9.25
CA GLY A 162 10.57 22.91 -7.94
C GLY A 162 9.33 23.04 -7.03
N ASP A 163 8.18 22.57 -7.50
CA ASP A 163 6.90 22.64 -6.80
C ASP A 163 6.56 21.27 -6.15
N TRP A 164 7.21 21.00 -5.04
CA TRP A 164 6.94 19.83 -4.22
C TRP A 164 5.65 19.95 -3.39
N LEU A 165 5.16 21.19 -3.24
CA LEU A 165 3.95 21.51 -2.48
C LEU A 165 2.79 21.87 -3.40
N GLY A 166 2.93 21.58 -4.71
CA GLY A 166 1.97 21.95 -5.75
C GLY A 166 0.54 21.91 -5.24
N GLY A 167 -0.06 23.07 -5.16
CA GLY A 167 -1.35 23.44 -4.55
C GLY A 167 -2.56 22.59 -4.92
N ARG A 168 -2.48 21.32 -4.65
CA ARG A 168 -3.63 20.44 -4.48
C ARG A 168 -3.87 20.29 -2.99
N ASP A 169 -4.69 21.18 -2.47
CA ASP A 169 -5.51 20.89 -1.29
C ASP A 169 -6.26 19.59 -1.55
N SER A 170 -5.59 18.48 -1.30
CA SER A 170 -6.21 17.15 -1.29
C SER A 170 -6.88 16.94 0.06
N ASN A 171 -7.67 17.91 0.50
CA ASN A 171 -8.60 17.73 1.60
C ASN A 171 -10.00 17.54 1.00
N PRO A 172 -10.50 16.28 0.89
CA PRO A 172 -11.86 16.04 0.42
C PRO A 172 -12.93 16.51 1.41
N ASP A 173 -12.55 17.01 2.60
CA ASP A 173 -13.48 17.41 3.66
C ASP A 173 -13.99 18.85 3.57
N ASN A 174 -13.63 19.62 2.55
CA ASN A 174 -14.04 21.00 2.42
C ASN A 174 -15.25 21.23 1.51
N VAL A 175 -16.07 20.21 1.22
CA VAL A 175 -17.28 20.31 0.36
C VAL A 175 -18.59 20.13 1.13
N VAL A 176 -18.60 20.09 2.46
CA VAL A 176 -19.87 20.00 3.20
C VAL A 176 -19.92 21.04 4.32
N GLN A 177 -19.93 22.33 3.96
CA GLN A 177 -20.50 23.37 4.83
C GLN A 177 -20.90 24.61 4.03
N SER A 178 -21.91 24.48 3.19
CA SER A 178 -22.76 25.64 2.84
C SER A 178 -24.07 25.11 2.26
N HIS A 179 -25.08 25.20 3.02
CA HIS A 179 -26.50 25.36 2.76
C HIS A 179 -27.37 24.57 3.75
N VAL A 180 -27.45 25.10 4.97
CA VAL A 180 -28.72 25.04 5.70
C VAL A 180 -29.05 26.45 6.07
N SER A 181 -29.77 27.13 5.17
CA SER A 181 -30.56 28.32 5.50
C SER A 181 -31.91 27.85 5.98
N TYR A 182 -32.21 28.15 7.22
CA TYR A 182 -33.55 28.07 7.78
C TYR A 182 -34.50 29.05 7.07
N ARG A 183 -35.65 28.58 6.65
CA ARG A 183 -36.92 29.23 6.65
C ARG A 183 -38.00 28.28 7.07
#